data_c785a4fb54917f64f4c90a70f3dd26d2
#
_entry.id   c785a4fb54917f64f4c90a70f3dd26d2
#
_cell.length_a   1.000
_cell.length_b   1.000
_cell.length_c   1.000
_cell.angle_alpha   90.00
_cell.angle_beta   90.00
_cell.angle_gamma   90.00
#
_symmetry.space_group_name_H-M   'P 1'
#
loop_
_entity.id
_entity.type
_entity.pdbx_description
1 polymer ?
#
loop_
_entity_poly.entity_id
_entity_poly.type
_entity_poly.pdbx_seq_one_letter_code
_entity_poly.pdbx_strand_id
1 'polypeptide(L)'
;MGSHGGGTAEGQQGIIEGYGITEEFCQCPIKASMETVIVCDAKEGFPVHFDKHAYGADHVVVVGRVKPHTNFNGDIESGLMKMMLIGLGKHAGAKIYHRAISDYSFGQIVRSVAREVLAKCRIVAGLAIVENSYDETAQLEAIAPGDFEEREKQLLILAKKWMPKLPFDQADILMLDESGKDISGSGMDTNVVGRKYHDHQAA
;
A
#
# COMPACT_ATOMS: atom_id res chain seq x y z
N MET A 1 6.57 -1.78 -4.51
CA MET A 1 5.39 -1.87 -5.40
C MET A 1 4.95 -3.31 -5.71
N GLY A 2 4.73 -4.16 -4.81
CA GLY A 2 4.18 -5.52 -4.84
C GLY A 2 3.98 -6.17 -6.23
N SER A 3 2.77 -6.16 -6.73
CA SER A 3 2.40 -6.77 -8.03
C SER A 3 2.08 -5.74 -9.13
N HIS A 4 2.33 -4.46 -8.93
CA HIS A 4 2.16 -3.43 -9.96
C HIS A 4 3.14 -3.63 -11.12
N GLY A 5 2.87 -3.03 -12.28
CA GLY A 5 3.71 -3.19 -13.47
C GLY A 5 3.74 -4.63 -13.99
N GLY A 6 2.61 -5.33 -13.93
CA GLY A 6 2.53 -6.73 -14.36
C GLY A 6 3.28 -7.71 -13.43
N GLY A 7 3.76 -7.25 -12.28
CA GLY A 7 4.54 -8.08 -11.35
C GLY A 7 5.94 -8.42 -11.87
N THR A 8 6.51 -7.56 -12.71
CA THR A 8 7.87 -7.69 -13.24
C THR A 8 8.78 -6.56 -12.74
N ALA A 9 10.08 -6.78 -12.76
CA ALA A 9 11.07 -5.78 -12.37
C ALA A 9 11.01 -4.56 -13.30
N GLU A 10 11.01 -4.82 -14.61
CA GLU A 10 10.95 -3.80 -15.65
C GLU A 10 9.67 -2.97 -15.57
N GLY A 11 8.52 -3.62 -15.35
CA GLY A 11 7.25 -2.93 -15.19
C GLY A 11 7.20 -2.05 -13.95
N GLN A 12 7.80 -2.47 -12.84
CA GLN A 12 7.90 -1.65 -11.63
C GLN A 12 8.82 -0.46 -11.82
N GLN A 13 9.94 -0.64 -12.49
CA GLN A 13 10.86 0.44 -12.83
C GLN A 13 10.18 1.44 -13.77
N GLY A 14 9.51 0.99 -14.82
CA GLY A 14 8.78 1.85 -15.75
C GLY A 14 7.70 2.71 -15.08
N ILE A 15 7.02 2.19 -14.05
CA ILE A 15 6.05 2.99 -13.27
C ILE A 15 6.77 4.12 -12.51
N ILE A 16 7.91 3.85 -11.88
CA ILE A 16 8.67 4.87 -11.13
C ILE A 16 9.21 5.92 -12.10
N GLU A 17 9.78 5.49 -13.22
CA GLU A 17 10.30 6.39 -14.26
C GLU A 17 9.20 7.25 -14.88
N GLY A 18 7.97 6.72 -15.02
CA GLY A 18 6.80 7.47 -15.46
C GLY A 18 6.42 8.63 -14.53
N TYR A 19 6.82 8.58 -13.27
CA TYR A 19 6.72 9.69 -12.31
C TYR A 19 7.94 10.63 -12.34
N GLY A 20 8.88 10.45 -13.26
CA GLY A 20 10.13 11.21 -13.31
C GLY A 20 11.18 10.80 -12.30
N ILE A 21 10.96 9.69 -11.58
CA ILE A 21 11.90 9.15 -10.59
C ILE A 21 12.89 8.27 -11.34
N THR A 22 14.01 8.87 -11.77
CA THR A 22 15.09 8.21 -12.49
C THR A 22 16.37 8.16 -11.64
N GLU A 23 17.34 7.34 -12.02
CA GLU A 23 18.64 7.29 -11.34
C GLU A 23 19.36 8.65 -11.41
N GLU A 24 19.24 9.36 -12.52
CA GLU A 24 19.79 10.71 -12.69
C GLU A 24 19.12 11.70 -11.72
N PHE A 25 17.80 11.69 -11.62
CA PHE A 25 17.07 12.56 -10.70
C PHE A 25 17.36 12.24 -9.22
N CYS A 26 17.36 10.95 -8.88
CA CYS A 26 17.56 10.48 -7.50
C CYS A 26 19.04 10.49 -7.07
N GLN A 27 19.98 10.59 -8.00
CA GLN A 27 21.44 10.47 -7.75
C GLN A 27 21.80 9.15 -7.03
N CYS A 28 21.01 8.09 -7.27
CA CYS A 28 21.24 6.77 -6.71
C CYS A 28 20.68 5.68 -7.63
N PRO A 29 21.20 4.43 -7.53
CA PRO A 29 20.70 3.32 -8.34
C PRO A 29 19.25 2.95 -8.03
N ILE A 30 18.45 2.66 -9.05
CA ILE A 30 17.12 2.08 -8.94
C ILE A 30 17.24 0.57 -9.12
N LYS A 31 17.02 -0.20 -8.04
CA LYS A 31 17.08 -1.66 -8.07
C LYS A 31 15.68 -2.25 -7.99
N ALA A 32 15.18 -2.73 -9.11
CA ALA A 32 13.93 -3.44 -9.20
C ALA A 32 14.18 -4.96 -9.29
N SER A 33 13.45 -5.74 -8.50
CA SER A 33 13.49 -7.20 -8.54
C SER A 33 12.17 -7.77 -8.00
N MET A 34 11.80 -8.95 -8.46
CA MET A 34 10.70 -9.73 -7.88
C MET A 34 11.21 -10.79 -6.89
N GLU A 35 12.52 -10.89 -6.71
CA GLU A 35 13.11 -11.84 -5.76
C GLU A 35 12.85 -11.40 -4.32
N THR A 36 12.51 -12.40 -3.51
CA THR A 36 12.27 -12.21 -2.07
C THR A 36 13.09 -13.20 -1.25
N VAL A 37 13.33 -12.84 0.00
CA VAL A 37 13.78 -13.76 1.05
C VAL A 37 12.62 -14.07 1.98
N ILE A 38 12.58 -15.27 2.55
CA ILE A 38 11.66 -15.61 3.64
C ILE A 38 12.35 -15.20 4.94
N VAL A 39 11.75 -14.26 5.66
CA VAL A 39 12.30 -13.72 6.91
C VAL A 39 11.97 -14.63 8.09
N CYS A 40 10.75 -15.14 8.15
CA CYS A 40 10.21 -16.05 9.15
C CYS A 40 8.83 -16.55 8.73
N ASP A 41 8.22 -17.38 9.56
CA ASP A 41 6.78 -17.64 9.48
C ASP A 41 6.02 -16.66 10.39
N ALA A 42 4.90 -16.16 9.90
CA ALA A 42 3.96 -15.38 10.68
C ALA A 42 3.26 -16.25 11.73
N LYS A 43 2.65 -15.62 12.73
CA LYS A 43 1.88 -16.32 13.76
C LYS A 43 0.77 -17.23 13.18
N GLU A 44 0.23 -16.86 12.06
CA GLU A 44 -0.81 -17.59 11.32
C GLU A 44 -0.27 -18.75 10.48
N GLY A 45 1.03 -19.03 10.52
CA GLY A 45 1.68 -20.19 9.91
C GLY A 45 2.03 -20.03 8.43
N PHE A 46 2.04 -18.82 7.87
CA PHE A 46 2.49 -18.56 6.51
C PHE A 46 3.82 -17.80 6.46
N PRO A 47 4.65 -18.00 5.39
CA PRO A 47 5.94 -17.34 5.29
C PRO A 47 5.83 -15.83 5.05
N VAL A 48 6.67 -15.06 5.73
CA VAL A 48 6.83 -13.61 5.56
C VAL A 48 7.91 -13.36 4.51
N HIS A 49 7.50 -12.89 3.35
CA HIS A 49 8.39 -12.52 2.25
C HIS A 49 8.84 -11.07 2.35
N PHE A 50 10.11 -10.83 2.02
CA PHE A 50 10.68 -9.48 2.00
C PHE A 50 11.61 -9.31 0.80
N ASP A 51 11.60 -8.13 0.19
CA ASP A 51 12.42 -7.79 -0.97
C ASP A 51 13.91 -8.09 -0.72
N LYS A 52 14.55 -8.78 -1.65
CA LYS A 52 15.95 -9.23 -1.54
C LYS A 52 16.93 -8.06 -1.42
N HIS A 53 16.74 -7.00 -2.20
CA HIS A 53 17.63 -5.84 -2.15
C HIS A 53 17.46 -5.05 -0.85
N ALA A 54 16.22 -4.85 -0.42
CA ALA A 54 15.92 -4.20 0.86
C ALA A 54 16.44 -5.02 2.05
N TYR A 55 16.35 -6.35 1.98
CA TYR A 55 16.89 -7.21 3.05
C TYR A 55 18.42 -7.13 3.17
N GLY A 56 19.10 -6.98 2.01
CA GLY A 56 20.55 -6.81 1.96
C GLY A 56 21.05 -5.40 2.30
N ALA A 57 20.17 -4.41 2.46
CA ALA A 57 20.54 -3.04 2.80
C ALA A 57 20.86 -2.87 4.28
N ASP A 58 21.71 -1.91 4.63
CA ASP A 58 22.03 -1.58 6.02
C ASP A 58 20.83 -0.96 6.75
N HIS A 59 20.05 -0.13 6.04
CA HIS A 59 18.85 0.53 6.55
C HIS A 59 17.78 0.59 5.47
N VAL A 60 16.51 0.53 5.89
CA VAL A 60 15.36 0.61 5.01
C VAL A 60 14.43 1.73 5.46
N VAL A 61 14.10 2.63 4.55
CA VAL A 61 13.03 3.62 4.72
C VAL A 61 11.84 3.18 3.88
N VAL A 62 10.70 3.02 4.52
CA VAL A 62 9.45 2.63 3.83
C VAL A 62 8.73 3.90 3.38
N VAL A 63 8.41 4.00 2.10
CA VAL A 63 7.65 5.13 1.55
C VAL A 63 6.32 4.63 1.02
N GLY A 64 5.22 5.27 1.40
CA GLY A 64 3.89 4.87 0.94
C GLY A 64 2.83 5.94 1.09
N ARG A 65 1.85 5.91 0.18
CA ARG A 65 0.66 6.76 0.29
C ARG A 65 -0.32 6.14 1.29
N VAL A 66 -0.77 6.96 2.24
CA VAL A 66 -1.84 6.59 3.16
C VAL A 66 -3.16 7.03 2.55
N LYS A 67 -4.01 6.06 2.21
CA LYS A 67 -5.32 6.32 1.59
C LYS A 67 -6.31 5.18 1.84
N PRO A 68 -7.63 5.43 1.70
CA PRO A 68 -8.62 4.36 1.73
C PRO A 68 -8.34 3.31 0.66
N HIS A 69 -8.62 2.06 1.00
CA HIS A 69 -8.54 0.96 0.05
C HIS A 69 -9.88 0.80 -0.69
N THR A 70 -9.85 0.40 -1.96
CA THR A 70 -11.06 0.22 -2.77
C THR A 70 -11.93 -0.97 -2.34
N ASN A 71 -11.32 -2.01 -1.72
CA ASN A 71 -12.01 -3.25 -1.38
C ASN A 71 -12.10 -3.53 0.13
N PHE A 72 -11.21 -2.96 0.94
CA PHE A 72 -11.14 -3.22 2.37
C PHE A 72 -11.53 -2.00 3.17
N ASN A 73 -12.26 -2.23 4.26
CA ASN A 73 -12.52 -1.23 5.29
C ASN A 73 -11.77 -1.61 6.57
N GLY A 74 -11.21 -0.60 7.24
CA GLY A 74 -10.52 -0.80 8.50
C GLY A 74 -9.91 0.49 9.04
N ASP A 75 -9.27 0.36 10.18
CA ASP A 75 -8.46 1.41 10.78
C ASP A 75 -7.05 1.51 10.15
N ILE A 76 -6.65 0.46 9.39
CA ILE A 76 -5.49 0.41 8.49
C ILE A 76 -5.97 -0.13 7.15
N GLU A 77 -5.71 0.61 6.07
CA GLU A 77 -6.13 0.22 4.72
C GLU A 77 -4.96 0.22 3.73
N SER A 78 -4.47 1.38 3.32
CA SER A 78 -3.26 1.51 2.49
C SER A 78 -2.32 2.54 3.11
N GLY A 79 -1.04 2.17 3.24
CA GLY A 79 -0.03 3.00 3.87
C GLY A 79 1.27 2.23 4.09
N LEU A 80 2.05 2.65 5.09
CA LEU A 80 3.35 2.05 5.43
C LEU A 80 3.21 0.59 5.85
N MET A 81 2.18 0.28 6.65
CA MET A 81 1.91 -1.08 7.11
C MET A 81 1.66 -2.02 5.92
N LYS A 82 0.78 -1.64 4.99
CA LYS A 82 0.53 -2.41 3.77
C LYS A 82 1.76 -2.46 2.85
N MET A 83 2.58 -1.41 2.83
CA MET A 83 3.79 -1.38 2.01
C MET A 83 4.80 -2.44 2.48
N MET A 84 4.93 -2.69 3.77
CA MET A 84 5.77 -3.77 4.29
C MET A 84 5.24 -5.15 3.87
N LEU A 85 3.93 -5.32 3.84
CA LEU A 85 3.26 -6.57 3.48
C LEU A 85 3.32 -6.85 1.97
N ILE A 86 2.73 -5.96 1.16
CA ILE A 86 2.54 -6.16 -0.28
C ILE A 86 3.71 -5.57 -1.07
N GLY A 87 4.14 -4.34 -0.74
CA GLY A 87 5.21 -3.65 -1.44
C GLY A 87 6.53 -4.41 -1.38
N LEU A 88 7.00 -4.68 -0.17
CA LEU A 88 8.24 -5.39 0.09
C LEU A 88 8.09 -6.92 0.01
N GLY A 89 6.89 -7.47 0.23
CA GLY A 89 6.59 -8.88 0.04
C GLY A 89 6.52 -9.31 -1.42
N LYS A 90 6.48 -8.35 -2.36
CA LYS A 90 6.40 -8.57 -3.80
C LYS A 90 5.23 -9.48 -4.21
N HIS A 91 5.29 -10.05 -5.40
CA HIS A 91 4.25 -10.95 -5.90
C HIS A 91 4.16 -12.25 -5.09
N ALA A 92 5.29 -12.75 -4.59
CA ALA A 92 5.34 -13.96 -3.76
C ALA A 92 4.53 -13.78 -2.46
N GLY A 93 4.78 -12.71 -1.71
CA GLY A 93 4.01 -12.37 -0.52
C GLY A 93 2.55 -12.07 -0.83
N ALA A 94 2.27 -11.27 -1.88
CA ALA A 94 0.91 -10.91 -2.24
C ALA A 94 0.01 -12.13 -2.48
N LYS A 95 0.50 -13.18 -3.18
CA LYS A 95 -0.24 -14.43 -3.40
C LYS A 95 -0.63 -15.13 -2.09
N ILE A 96 0.31 -15.19 -1.14
CA ILE A 96 0.09 -15.85 0.16
C ILE A 96 -0.94 -15.06 0.96
N TYR A 97 -0.80 -13.75 1.04
CA TYR A 97 -1.68 -12.90 1.84
C TYR A 97 -3.09 -12.82 1.26
N HIS A 98 -3.25 -12.80 -0.07
CA HIS A 98 -4.57 -12.90 -0.70
C HIS A 98 -5.27 -14.24 -0.40
N ARG A 99 -4.52 -15.33 -0.26
CA ARG A 99 -5.10 -16.61 0.20
C ARG A 99 -5.46 -16.56 1.69
N ALA A 100 -4.59 -15.98 2.52
CA ALA A 100 -4.81 -15.89 3.96
C ALA A 100 -6.03 -15.01 4.34
N ILE A 101 -6.43 -14.04 3.48
CA ILE A 101 -7.65 -13.23 3.69
C ILE A 101 -8.92 -14.08 3.74
N SER A 102 -8.92 -15.30 3.19
CA SER A 102 -10.05 -16.22 3.33
C SER A 102 -10.28 -16.70 4.78
N ASP A 103 -9.21 -16.74 5.58
CA ASP A 103 -9.22 -17.29 6.94
C ASP A 103 -9.04 -16.20 8.01
N TYR A 104 -8.42 -15.08 7.66
CA TYR A 104 -8.08 -14.00 8.58
C TYR A 104 -8.48 -12.64 7.99
N SER A 105 -8.83 -11.67 8.85
CA SER A 105 -9.10 -10.31 8.38
C SER A 105 -7.84 -9.65 7.79
N PHE A 106 -8.04 -8.75 6.83
CA PHE A 106 -6.92 -7.98 6.23
C PHE A 106 -6.10 -7.24 7.29
N GLY A 107 -6.78 -6.58 8.24
CA GLY A 107 -6.11 -5.87 9.32
C GLY A 107 -5.26 -6.77 10.23
N GLN A 108 -5.71 -8.01 10.47
CA GLN A 108 -4.95 -8.99 11.23
C GLN A 108 -3.66 -9.41 10.49
N ILE A 109 -3.78 -9.74 9.20
CA ILE A 109 -2.63 -10.14 8.36
C ILE A 109 -1.61 -9.01 8.28
N VAL A 110 -2.07 -7.77 8.00
CA VAL A 110 -1.19 -6.59 7.92
C VAL A 110 -0.40 -6.41 9.21
N ARG A 111 -1.05 -6.47 10.36
CA ARG A 111 -0.39 -6.30 11.66
C ARG A 111 0.58 -7.42 11.97
N SER A 112 0.19 -8.66 11.67
CA SER A 112 1.04 -9.84 11.90
C SER A 112 2.33 -9.73 11.10
N VAL A 113 2.25 -9.49 9.80
CA VAL A 113 3.42 -9.39 8.92
C VAL A 113 4.25 -8.15 9.23
N ALA A 114 3.62 -6.98 9.40
CA ALA A 114 4.34 -5.74 9.69
C ALA A 114 5.15 -5.84 10.99
N ARG A 115 4.62 -6.48 12.02
CA ARG A 115 5.33 -6.72 13.28
C ARG A 115 6.61 -7.53 13.06
N GLU A 116 6.54 -8.60 12.28
CA GLU A 116 7.71 -9.44 11.97
C GLU A 116 8.75 -8.68 11.13
N VAL A 117 8.30 -7.91 10.15
CA VAL A 117 9.16 -7.06 9.30
C VAL A 117 9.87 -5.99 10.14
N LEU A 118 9.14 -5.28 11.00
CA LEU A 118 9.72 -4.26 11.89
C LEU A 118 10.75 -4.85 12.86
N ALA A 119 10.50 -6.06 13.35
CA ALA A 119 11.42 -6.73 14.27
C ALA A 119 12.70 -7.26 13.61
N LYS A 120 12.66 -7.60 12.31
CA LYS A 120 13.70 -8.41 11.65
C LYS A 120 14.37 -7.75 10.43
N CYS A 121 13.80 -6.68 9.86
CA CYS A 121 14.21 -6.15 8.55
C CYS A 121 14.77 -4.72 8.58
N ARG A 122 15.45 -4.31 9.61
CA ARG A 122 16.19 -3.03 9.70
C ARG A 122 15.42 -1.80 9.17
N ILE A 123 14.12 -1.75 9.38
CA ILE A 123 13.31 -0.57 9.09
C ILE A 123 13.68 0.53 10.07
N VAL A 124 14.16 1.67 9.57
CA VAL A 124 14.61 2.81 10.41
C VAL A 124 13.65 3.97 10.41
N ALA A 125 12.86 4.12 9.37
CA ALA A 125 11.85 5.19 9.24
C ALA A 125 10.79 4.82 8.21
N GLY A 126 9.66 5.51 8.27
CA GLY A 126 8.65 5.58 7.23
C GLY A 126 8.44 7.01 6.75
N LEU A 127 8.13 7.19 5.48
CA LEU A 127 7.63 8.43 4.92
C LEU A 127 6.21 8.20 4.42
N ALA A 128 5.23 8.72 5.16
CA ALA A 128 3.83 8.67 4.79
C ALA A 128 3.47 9.88 3.92
N ILE A 129 2.72 9.62 2.85
CA ILE A 129 2.26 10.62 1.90
C ILE A 129 0.73 10.63 1.95
N VAL A 130 0.12 11.79 2.15
CA VAL A 130 -1.34 12.00 2.05
C VAL A 130 -1.61 12.96 0.91
N GLU A 131 -2.52 12.57 0.02
CA GLU A 131 -2.94 13.35 -1.13
C GLU A 131 -4.28 14.04 -0.85
N ASN A 132 -4.51 15.17 -1.54
CA ASN A 132 -5.79 15.87 -1.56
C ASN A 132 -6.69 15.37 -2.70
N SER A 133 -7.84 16.03 -2.91
CA SER A 133 -8.81 15.68 -3.95
C SER A 133 -8.35 15.96 -5.39
N TYR A 134 -7.19 16.55 -5.58
CA TYR A 134 -6.57 16.85 -6.87
C TYR A 134 -5.37 15.95 -7.18
N ASP A 135 -5.21 14.86 -6.43
CA ASP A 135 -4.04 13.96 -6.50
C ASP A 135 -2.70 14.65 -6.22
N GLU A 136 -2.73 15.79 -5.51
CA GLU A 136 -1.55 16.52 -5.09
C GLU A 136 -1.11 16.09 -3.69
N THR A 137 0.20 16.08 -3.45
CA THR A 137 0.76 15.82 -2.12
C THR A 137 0.38 16.95 -1.16
N ALA A 138 -0.51 16.68 -0.23
CA ALA A 138 -0.99 17.64 0.77
C ALA A 138 -0.21 17.55 2.09
N GLN A 139 0.27 16.37 2.45
CA GLN A 139 1.07 16.15 3.66
C GLN A 139 2.12 15.07 3.45
N LEU A 140 3.32 15.35 3.97
CA LEU A 140 4.41 14.39 4.14
C LEU A 140 4.72 14.27 5.61
N GLU A 141 4.86 13.04 6.10
CA GLU A 141 5.21 12.81 7.49
C GLU A 141 6.25 11.71 7.62
N ALA A 142 7.36 12.04 8.26
CA ALA A 142 8.38 11.05 8.66
C ALA A 142 7.95 10.44 9.99
N ILE A 143 7.89 9.12 10.05
CA ILE A 143 7.35 8.36 11.18
C ILE A 143 8.39 7.36 11.67
N ALA A 144 8.59 7.27 12.97
CA ALA A 144 9.42 6.26 13.58
C ALA A 144 8.75 4.88 13.50
N PRO A 145 9.50 3.77 13.35
CA PRO A 145 8.92 2.43 13.17
C PRO A 145 7.92 2.02 14.25
N GLY A 146 8.16 2.42 15.50
CA GLY A 146 7.26 2.12 16.63
C GLY A 146 5.89 2.81 16.56
N ASP A 147 5.80 3.88 15.77
CA ASP A 147 4.59 4.70 15.67
C ASP A 147 3.80 4.47 14.37
N PHE A 148 4.27 3.56 13.48
CA PHE A 148 3.65 3.35 12.16
C PHE A 148 2.15 3.09 12.26
N GLU A 149 1.73 2.16 13.09
CA GLU A 149 0.32 1.79 13.19
C GLU A 149 -0.54 2.95 13.66
N GLU A 150 -0.15 3.61 14.74
CA GLU A 150 -0.96 4.67 15.35
C GLU A 150 -1.02 5.92 14.45
N ARG A 151 0.12 6.32 13.88
CA ARG A 151 0.14 7.49 12.99
C ARG A 151 -0.58 7.22 11.67
N GLU A 152 -0.45 6.01 11.11
CA GLU A 152 -1.16 5.63 9.88
C GLU A 152 -2.69 5.69 10.06
N LYS A 153 -3.23 5.27 11.23
CA LYS A 153 -4.66 5.41 11.54
C LYS A 153 -5.11 6.87 11.51
N GLN A 154 -4.35 7.76 12.11
CA GLN A 154 -4.66 9.19 12.13
C GLN A 154 -4.58 9.80 10.72
N LEU A 155 -3.54 9.45 9.96
CA LEU A 155 -3.38 9.90 8.57
C LEU A 155 -4.46 9.34 7.65
N LEU A 156 -4.94 8.11 7.90
CA LEU A 156 -6.06 7.53 7.13
C LEU A 156 -7.37 8.32 7.34
N ILE A 157 -7.64 8.76 8.56
CA ILE A 157 -8.79 9.65 8.83
C ILE A 157 -8.67 10.95 8.03
N LEU A 158 -7.47 11.53 8.01
CA LEU A 158 -7.19 12.74 7.24
C LEU A 158 -7.34 12.51 5.72
N ALA A 159 -6.79 11.40 5.21
CA ALA A 159 -6.93 11.02 3.81
C ALA A 159 -8.39 10.84 3.40
N LYS A 160 -9.22 10.17 4.23
CA LYS A 160 -10.67 10.05 4.01
C LYS A 160 -11.39 11.40 3.99
N LYS A 161 -10.92 12.36 4.75
CA LYS A 161 -11.47 13.73 4.76
C LYS A 161 -11.12 14.51 3.49
N TRP A 162 -9.92 14.33 2.96
CA TRP A 162 -9.37 15.11 1.85
C TRP A 162 -9.61 14.49 0.46
N MET A 163 -10.01 13.22 0.41
CA MET A 163 -10.28 12.59 -0.88
C MET A 163 -11.46 13.25 -1.63
N PRO A 164 -11.52 13.13 -2.96
CA PRO A 164 -12.62 13.68 -3.74
C PRO A 164 -13.95 13.07 -3.33
N LYS A 165 -15.01 13.86 -3.49
CA LYS A 165 -16.40 13.46 -3.23
C LYS A 165 -17.28 13.89 -4.39
N LEU A 166 -18.33 13.14 -4.63
CA LEU A 166 -19.41 13.60 -5.52
C LEU A 166 -20.09 14.83 -4.89
N PRO A 167 -20.58 15.80 -5.70
CA PRO A 167 -21.23 17.01 -5.20
C PRO A 167 -22.65 16.77 -4.66
N PHE A 168 -23.04 15.51 -4.48
CA PHE A 168 -24.34 15.07 -3.97
C PHE A 168 -24.15 13.79 -3.15
N ASP A 169 -25.01 13.60 -2.15
CA ASP A 169 -24.89 12.45 -1.24
C ASP A 169 -25.51 11.17 -1.80
N GLN A 170 -26.48 11.30 -2.71
CA GLN A 170 -27.20 10.18 -3.29
C GLN A 170 -27.61 10.46 -4.73
N ALA A 171 -27.56 9.43 -5.57
CA ALA A 171 -28.11 9.43 -6.92
C ALA A 171 -28.71 8.05 -7.23
N ASP A 172 -29.86 8.02 -7.90
CA ASP A 172 -30.47 6.79 -8.40
C ASP A 172 -29.71 6.24 -9.60
N ILE A 173 -29.18 7.11 -10.45
CA ILE A 173 -28.39 6.79 -11.63
C ILE A 173 -27.21 7.75 -11.70
N LEU A 174 -26.00 7.19 -11.80
CA LEU A 174 -24.77 7.92 -12.06
C LEU A 174 -24.22 7.49 -13.42
N MET A 175 -24.18 8.40 -14.37
CA MET A 175 -23.54 8.21 -15.67
C MET A 175 -22.18 8.87 -15.68
N LEU A 176 -21.15 8.11 -16.06
CA LEU A 176 -19.79 8.58 -16.21
C LEU A 176 -19.42 8.57 -17.68
N ASP A 177 -18.81 9.63 -18.17
CA ASP A 177 -18.34 9.72 -19.54
C ASP A 177 -17.21 8.73 -19.80
N GLU A 178 -16.33 8.56 -18.83
CA GLU A 178 -15.16 7.70 -18.96
C GLU A 178 -14.78 7.05 -17.62
N SER A 179 -14.37 5.78 -17.66
CA SER A 179 -13.79 5.10 -16.53
C SER A 179 -12.66 4.17 -16.99
N GLY A 180 -11.59 4.09 -16.24
CA GLY A 180 -10.43 3.24 -16.59
C GLY A 180 -9.43 3.14 -15.46
N LYS A 181 -8.57 2.12 -15.54
CA LYS A 181 -7.50 1.92 -14.55
C LYS A 181 -6.41 2.99 -14.60
N ASP A 182 -6.30 3.69 -15.69
CA ASP A 182 -5.44 4.86 -15.92
C ASP A 182 -6.01 6.13 -15.29
N ILE A 183 -7.32 6.18 -15.06
CA ILE A 183 -8.01 7.28 -14.37
C ILE A 183 -8.06 7.02 -12.86
N SER A 184 -8.51 5.82 -12.49
CA SER A 184 -8.55 5.37 -11.09
C SER A 184 -8.08 3.93 -11.03
N GLY A 185 -7.12 3.60 -10.22
CA GLY A 185 -6.43 2.30 -10.17
C GLY A 185 -7.33 1.05 -10.14
N SER A 186 -8.61 1.18 -9.81
CA SER A 186 -9.64 0.14 -9.87
C SER A 186 -10.62 0.30 -11.04
N GLY A 187 -10.47 1.37 -11.84
CA GLY A 187 -11.41 1.77 -12.89
C GLY A 187 -12.44 2.78 -12.40
N MET A 188 -13.09 2.53 -11.29
CA MET A 188 -13.96 3.44 -10.53
C MET A 188 -13.56 3.35 -9.05
N ASP A 189 -13.26 4.46 -8.40
CA ASP A 189 -12.93 4.45 -6.99
C ASP A 189 -14.21 4.28 -6.16
N THR A 190 -14.33 3.13 -5.52
CA THR A 190 -15.49 2.77 -4.71
C THR A 190 -15.67 3.65 -3.47
N ASN A 191 -14.61 4.34 -3.03
CA ASN A 191 -14.70 5.30 -1.94
C ASN A 191 -15.37 6.60 -2.39
N VAL A 192 -15.29 6.94 -3.69
CA VAL A 192 -15.93 8.12 -4.29
C VAL A 192 -17.37 7.84 -4.67
N VAL A 193 -17.63 6.69 -5.32
CA VAL A 193 -18.97 6.33 -5.80
C VAL A 193 -19.85 5.62 -4.77
N GLY A 194 -19.33 5.37 -3.56
CA GLY A 194 -20.12 4.88 -2.43
C GLY A 194 -20.36 3.36 -2.37
N ARG A 195 -19.70 2.55 -3.20
CA ARG A 195 -19.84 1.08 -3.14
C ARG A 195 -18.50 0.40 -2.92
N LYS A 196 -18.33 -0.25 -1.77
CA LYS A 196 -17.25 -1.22 -1.53
C LYS A 196 -17.77 -2.63 -1.73
N TYR A 197 -17.07 -3.42 -2.54
CA TYR A 197 -17.54 -4.72 -3.01
C TYR A 197 -17.51 -5.82 -1.93
N HIS A 198 -16.68 -5.72 -0.91
CA HIS A 198 -16.58 -6.73 0.16
C HIS A 198 -16.58 -6.08 1.54
N ASP A 199 -17.76 -5.97 2.11
CA ASP A 199 -17.97 -5.58 3.50
C ASP A 199 -18.18 -6.82 4.41
N HIS A 200 -17.69 -7.99 3.99
CA HIS A 200 -17.95 -9.23 4.71
C HIS A 200 -17.07 -9.48 5.92
N GLN A 201 -16.19 -8.54 6.30
CA GLN A 201 -15.30 -8.70 7.45
C GLN A 201 -15.09 -7.39 8.24
N ALA A 202 -16.09 -6.55 8.33
CA ALA A 202 -16.16 -5.52 9.35
C ALA A 202 -16.79 -6.14 10.61
N ALA A 203 -15.98 -6.79 11.41
CA ALA A 203 -16.27 -7.13 12.80
C ALA A 203 -14.95 -7.24 13.57
#